data_6ed79fc476e99af2faec675d50505147
#
_entry.id   6ed79fc476e99af2faec675d50505147
#
_cell.length_a   1.000
_cell.length_b   1.000
_cell.length_c   1.000
_cell.angle_alpha   90.00
_cell.angle_beta   90.00
_cell.angle_gamma   90.00
#
_symmetry.space_group_name_H-M   'P 1'
#
loop_
_entity.id
_entity.type
_entity.pdbx_description
1 polymer ?
#
loop_
_entity_poly.entity_id
_entity_poly.type
_entity_poly.pdbx_seq_one_letter_code
_entity_poly.pdbx_strand_id
1 'polypeptide(L)'
;MGGFYKNKANGTLLKASFFSTQWNKPFSTGIGGIAYINDASLAKKVQEIEANAEVPSLKDNITLSTLIWVRKNLITPQTYWLAVNTYRWLSEKNIITGSSQGDELDRPIMPKGFLKGLSTAQARVGTKEIIHLDKYVTHQRKIAQEYDIFFAKLGVHIQKIDADYVHSYLKYPLLVKDRKGFIQRANEQKIELGEWFNSPIHPIEKDHQLWQYTWGSNPIAEKLSQHIINLPTGINIDNTYLTKIKAFILSEKDNLIIS
;
A
#
# COMPACT_ATOMS: atom_id res chain seq x y z
N MET A 1 5.32 -2.96 8.19
CA MET A 1 6.56 -3.63 8.62
C MET A 1 7.70 -2.62 8.68
N GLY A 2 8.73 -2.86 9.53
CA GLY A 2 9.94 -2.04 9.61
C GLY A 2 9.82 -0.71 10.37
N GLY A 3 8.69 -0.39 10.96
CA GLY A 3 8.55 0.74 11.88
C GLY A 3 8.76 0.32 13.33
N PHE A 4 9.11 1.30 14.19
CA PHE A 4 9.32 1.07 15.62
C PHE A 4 8.65 2.17 16.46
N TYR A 5 8.24 1.82 17.66
CA TYR A 5 7.81 2.73 18.71
C TYR A 5 8.58 2.40 19.99
N LYS A 6 9.31 3.36 20.55
CA LYS A 6 10.16 3.18 21.75
C LYS A 6 11.05 1.93 21.62
N ASN A 7 11.73 1.80 20.50
CA ASN A 7 12.61 0.69 20.15
C ASN A 7 11.93 -0.70 20.06
N LYS A 8 10.60 -0.78 20.12
CA LYS A 8 9.85 -2.02 19.89
C LYS A 8 9.30 -2.04 18.47
N ALA A 9 9.47 -3.14 17.76
CA ALA A 9 8.97 -3.27 16.40
C ALA A 9 7.44 -3.16 16.36
N ASN A 10 6.91 -2.43 15.39
CA ASN A 10 5.47 -2.39 15.15
C ASN A 10 4.96 -3.80 14.89
N GLY A 11 3.85 -4.16 15.55
CA GLY A 11 3.28 -5.51 15.52
C GLY A 11 3.59 -6.35 16.75
N THR A 12 4.59 -5.99 17.57
CA THR A 12 4.94 -6.72 18.80
C THR A 12 4.30 -6.14 20.06
N LEU A 13 3.59 -5.02 19.95
CA LEU A 13 3.04 -4.28 21.09
C LEU A 13 1.68 -4.78 21.54
N LEU A 14 0.93 -5.45 20.67
CA LEU A 14 -0.44 -5.89 20.91
C LEU A 14 -0.52 -7.42 20.95
N LYS A 15 -1.66 -7.97 21.40
CA LYS A 15 -1.92 -9.42 21.43
C LYS A 15 -1.80 -10.06 20.05
N ALA A 16 -2.22 -9.34 19.01
CA ALA A 16 -2.11 -9.76 17.62
C ALA A 16 -1.88 -8.56 16.71
N SER A 17 -1.19 -8.81 15.63
CA SER A 17 -0.97 -7.84 14.55
C SER A 17 -0.93 -8.56 13.21
N PHE A 18 -1.27 -7.86 12.15
CA PHE A 18 -1.17 -8.39 10.80
C PHE A 18 -0.52 -7.40 9.85
N PHE A 19 0.17 -7.94 8.86
CA PHE A 19 0.90 -7.18 7.86
C PHE A 19 0.49 -7.66 6.48
N SER A 20 0.06 -6.74 5.65
CA SER A 20 -0.22 -7.03 4.25
C SER A 20 1.07 -7.29 3.47
N THR A 21 1.04 -8.28 2.58
CA THR A 21 2.10 -8.60 1.61
C THR A 21 1.63 -8.41 0.16
N GLN A 22 0.63 -7.55 -0.04
CA GLN A 22 0.13 -7.21 -1.38
C GLN A 22 1.18 -6.51 -2.24
N TRP A 23 0.86 -6.35 -3.54
CA TRP A 23 1.77 -5.85 -4.59
C TRP A 23 2.53 -4.56 -4.26
N ASN A 24 1.94 -3.67 -3.48
CA ASN A 24 2.49 -2.35 -3.15
C ASN A 24 3.19 -2.27 -1.79
N LYS A 25 3.48 -3.40 -1.16
CA LYS A 25 4.18 -3.45 0.14
C LYS A 25 5.71 -3.52 -0.05
N PRO A 26 6.51 -3.31 1.01
CA PRO A 26 7.98 -3.31 0.91
C PRO A 26 8.52 -4.56 0.22
N PHE A 27 7.98 -5.72 0.58
CA PHE A 27 8.09 -6.92 -0.25
C PHE A 27 6.69 -7.49 -0.51
N SER A 28 6.54 -8.27 -1.55
CA SER A 28 5.24 -8.74 -1.97
C SER A 28 5.21 -10.22 -2.29
N THR A 29 4.15 -10.88 -1.80
CA THR A 29 3.76 -12.23 -2.20
C THR A 29 2.58 -12.24 -3.18
N GLY A 30 2.26 -11.07 -3.76
CA GLY A 30 1.12 -10.87 -4.64
C GLY A 30 -0.11 -10.40 -3.87
N ILE A 31 -0.81 -11.29 -3.26
CA ILE A 31 -1.94 -11.05 -2.34
C ILE A 31 -1.67 -11.79 -1.02
N GLY A 32 -2.38 -11.42 0.05
CA GLY A 32 -2.27 -12.08 1.34
C GLY A 32 -1.57 -11.23 2.39
N GLY A 33 -1.20 -11.85 3.50
CA GLY A 33 -0.60 -11.20 4.65
C GLY A 33 0.07 -12.17 5.60
N ILE A 34 0.64 -11.61 6.68
CA ILE A 34 1.27 -12.35 7.76
C ILE A 34 0.63 -11.88 9.06
N ALA A 35 0.19 -12.82 9.90
CA ALA A 35 -0.24 -12.54 11.27
C ALA A 35 0.93 -12.81 12.24
N TYR A 36 1.07 -11.92 13.22
CA TYR A 36 1.99 -12.10 14.35
C TYR A 36 1.16 -12.09 15.64
N ILE A 37 1.16 -13.19 16.35
CA ILE A 37 0.28 -13.43 17.51
C ILE A 37 1.14 -13.58 18.77
N ASN A 38 0.99 -12.65 19.71
CA ASN A 38 1.71 -12.64 20.99
C ASN A 38 0.94 -13.39 22.11
N ASP A 39 -0.35 -13.64 21.93
CA ASP A 39 -1.22 -14.30 22.91
C ASP A 39 -1.39 -15.77 22.53
N ALA A 40 -0.98 -16.69 23.43
CA ALA A 40 -1.00 -18.13 23.15
C ALA A 40 -2.42 -18.68 22.94
N SER A 41 -3.43 -18.16 23.65
CA SER A 41 -4.82 -18.60 23.49
C SER A 41 -5.39 -18.18 22.14
N LEU A 42 -5.07 -16.96 21.72
CA LEU A 42 -5.45 -16.44 20.42
C LEU A 42 -4.68 -17.15 19.29
N ALA A 43 -3.39 -17.45 19.48
CA ALA A 43 -2.59 -18.21 18.51
C ALA A 43 -3.22 -19.55 18.18
N LYS A 44 -3.69 -20.29 19.20
CA LYS A 44 -4.40 -21.58 19.01
C LYS A 44 -5.66 -21.41 18.14
N LYS A 45 -6.48 -20.41 18.44
CA LYS A 45 -7.71 -20.13 17.64
C LYS A 45 -7.38 -19.76 16.19
N VAL A 46 -6.35 -18.95 15.98
CA VAL A 46 -5.92 -18.55 14.62
C VAL A 46 -5.38 -19.77 13.86
N GLN A 47 -4.61 -20.65 14.50
CA GLN A 47 -4.15 -21.91 13.91
C GLN A 47 -5.31 -22.84 13.54
N GLU A 48 -6.36 -22.93 14.36
CA GLU A 48 -7.57 -23.67 14.04
C GLU A 48 -8.30 -23.11 12.80
N ILE A 49 -8.37 -21.77 12.68
CA ILE A 49 -8.95 -21.12 11.50
C ILE A 49 -8.09 -21.38 10.26
N GLU A 50 -6.76 -21.26 10.39
CA GLU A 50 -5.83 -21.52 9.30
C GLU A 50 -5.88 -22.97 8.81
N ALA A 51 -5.96 -23.92 9.74
CA ALA A 51 -6.10 -25.36 9.42
C ALA A 51 -7.39 -25.70 8.65
N ASN A 52 -8.44 -24.89 8.84
CA ASN A 52 -9.72 -25.03 8.14
C ASN A 52 -9.87 -24.08 6.93
N ALA A 53 -8.83 -23.29 6.62
CA ALA A 53 -8.86 -22.40 5.48
C ALA A 53 -8.86 -23.20 4.15
N GLU A 54 -9.47 -22.60 3.13
CA GLU A 54 -9.49 -23.17 1.79
C GLU A 54 -8.05 -23.34 1.26
N VAL A 55 -7.72 -24.52 0.81
CA VAL A 55 -6.41 -24.80 0.19
C VAL A 55 -6.37 -24.18 -1.20
N PRO A 56 -5.33 -23.38 -1.54
CA PRO A 56 -5.21 -22.81 -2.87
C PRO A 56 -5.21 -23.87 -3.96
N SER A 57 -6.10 -23.70 -4.95
CA SER A 57 -6.21 -24.60 -6.09
C SER A 57 -4.95 -24.59 -6.95
N LEU A 58 -4.82 -25.57 -7.85
CA LEU A 58 -3.76 -25.57 -8.86
C LEU A 58 -3.80 -24.30 -9.73
N LYS A 59 -5.00 -23.84 -10.08
CA LYS A 59 -5.22 -22.59 -10.83
C LYS A 59 -4.68 -21.38 -10.06
N ASP A 60 -4.98 -21.28 -8.75
CA ASP A 60 -4.46 -20.20 -7.90
C ASP A 60 -2.93 -20.21 -7.88
N ASN A 61 -2.34 -21.38 -7.68
CA ASN A 61 -0.87 -21.54 -7.66
C ASN A 61 -0.22 -21.11 -8.99
N ILE A 62 -0.76 -21.54 -10.12
CA ILE A 62 -0.26 -21.18 -11.45
C ILE A 62 -0.43 -19.67 -11.68
N THR A 63 -1.61 -19.13 -11.42
CA THR A 63 -1.89 -17.68 -11.61
C THR A 63 -0.96 -16.83 -10.78
N LEU A 64 -0.84 -17.10 -9.48
CA LEU A 64 0.04 -16.33 -8.59
C LEU A 64 1.52 -16.49 -8.95
N SER A 65 1.97 -17.69 -9.30
CA SER A 65 3.34 -17.93 -9.77
C SER A 65 3.64 -17.11 -11.02
N THR A 66 2.73 -17.10 -11.98
CA THR A 66 2.86 -16.32 -13.22
C THR A 66 2.90 -14.83 -12.95
N LEU A 67 1.99 -14.30 -12.12
CA LEU A 67 1.95 -12.88 -11.77
C LEU A 67 3.23 -12.44 -11.03
N ILE A 68 3.71 -13.25 -10.09
CA ILE A 68 4.96 -13.00 -9.37
C ILE A 68 6.15 -13.00 -10.34
N TRP A 69 6.20 -13.96 -11.25
CA TRP A 69 7.25 -14.05 -12.27
C TRP A 69 7.23 -12.86 -13.21
N VAL A 70 6.06 -12.47 -13.73
CA VAL A 70 5.87 -11.28 -14.58
C VAL A 70 6.35 -10.02 -13.85
N ARG A 71 5.93 -9.85 -12.58
CA ARG A 71 6.36 -8.70 -11.78
C ARG A 71 7.88 -8.62 -11.66
N LYS A 72 8.53 -9.75 -11.42
CA LYS A 72 9.99 -9.81 -11.21
C LYS A 72 10.79 -9.60 -12.48
N ASN A 73 10.31 -10.08 -13.60
CA ASN A 73 11.12 -10.22 -14.81
C ASN A 73 10.68 -9.29 -15.96
N LEU A 74 9.41 -8.89 -16.01
CA LEU A 74 8.87 -8.13 -17.13
C LEU A 74 8.48 -6.69 -16.75
N ILE A 75 8.34 -6.37 -15.46
CA ILE A 75 8.02 -5.01 -15.03
C ILE A 75 9.31 -4.21 -14.91
N THR A 76 9.57 -3.41 -15.93
CA THR A 76 10.62 -2.40 -15.99
C THR A 76 10.00 -1.00 -15.98
N PRO A 77 10.76 0.08 -15.80
CA PRO A 77 10.21 1.44 -15.92
C PRO A 77 9.46 1.69 -17.25
N GLN A 78 9.87 1.04 -18.33
CA GLN A 78 9.25 1.17 -19.66
C GLN A 78 7.94 0.39 -19.79
N THR A 79 7.86 -0.80 -19.17
CA THR A 79 6.69 -1.70 -19.26
C THR A 79 5.71 -1.52 -18.10
N TYR A 80 6.09 -0.76 -17.07
CA TYR A 80 5.31 -0.59 -15.84
C TYR A 80 3.85 -0.20 -16.11
N TRP A 81 3.63 0.87 -16.87
CA TRP A 81 2.29 1.38 -17.14
C TRP A 81 1.44 0.42 -17.96
N LEU A 82 2.03 -0.28 -18.92
CA LEU A 82 1.35 -1.33 -19.66
C LEU A 82 0.94 -2.47 -18.73
N ALA A 83 1.85 -2.93 -17.87
CA ALA A 83 1.58 -4.01 -16.93
C ALA A 83 0.50 -3.65 -15.91
N VAL A 84 0.54 -2.44 -15.33
CA VAL A 84 -0.45 -1.96 -14.37
C VAL A 84 -1.83 -1.82 -15.00
N ASN A 85 -1.92 -1.23 -16.18
CA ASN A 85 -3.20 -1.07 -16.89
C ASN A 85 -3.79 -2.43 -17.28
N THR A 86 -2.96 -3.36 -17.76
CA THR A 86 -3.39 -4.73 -18.07
C THR A 86 -3.87 -5.45 -16.81
N TYR A 87 -3.14 -5.34 -15.69
CA TYR A 87 -3.54 -5.93 -14.41
C TYR A 87 -4.89 -5.37 -13.92
N ARG A 88 -5.06 -4.04 -13.96
CA ARG A 88 -6.33 -3.37 -13.58
C ARG A 88 -7.48 -3.87 -14.45
N TRP A 89 -7.31 -3.90 -15.75
CA TRP A 89 -8.34 -4.40 -16.68
C TRP A 89 -8.70 -5.88 -16.43
N LEU A 90 -7.72 -6.75 -16.21
CA LEU A 90 -7.95 -8.16 -15.86
C LEU A 90 -8.68 -8.32 -14.52
N SER A 91 -8.36 -7.48 -13.54
CA SER A 91 -9.01 -7.46 -12.22
C SER A 91 -10.47 -6.98 -12.32
N GLU A 92 -10.73 -5.89 -13.07
CA GLU A 92 -12.09 -5.37 -13.31
C GLU A 92 -12.99 -6.38 -14.02
N LYS A 93 -12.40 -7.23 -14.88
CA LYS A 93 -13.11 -8.33 -15.54
C LYS A 93 -13.22 -9.61 -14.70
N ASN A 94 -12.79 -9.58 -13.43
CA ASN A 94 -12.74 -10.73 -12.53
C ASN A 94 -11.99 -11.97 -13.10
N ILE A 95 -11.04 -11.73 -14.04
CA ILE A 95 -10.19 -12.80 -14.60
C ILE A 95 -9.10 -13.18 -13.60
N ILE A 96 -8.59 -12.20 -12.85
CA ILE A 96 -7.63 -12.37 -11.77
C ILE A 96 -8.17 -11.72 -10.48
N THR A 97 -7.73 -12.23 -9.33
CA THR A 97 -8.07 -11.62 -8.04
C THR A 97 -7.32 -10.31 -7.86
N GLY A 98 -8.04 -9.21 -7.79
CA GLY A 98 -7.50 -7.88 -7.49
C GLY A 98 -7.19 -7.70 -6.00
N SER A 99 -6.64 -6.54 -5.66
CA SER A 99 -6.37 -6.16 -4.26
C SER A 99 -7.63 -5.74 -3.49
N SER A 100 -8.68 -5.36 -4.20
CA SER A 100 -10.03 -5.10 -3.69
C SER A 100 -10.99 -5.57 -4.78
N GLN A 101 -11.98 -6.36 -4.41
CA GLN A 101 -12.94 -6.92 -5.37
C GLN A 101 -14.24 -6.12 -5.33
N GLY A 102 -14.98 -6.08 -6.47
CA GLY A 102 -16.19 -5.29 -6.63
C GLY A 102 -17.21 -5.52 -5.52
N ASP A 103 -17.47 -6.76 -5.16
CA ASP A 103 -18.44 -7.10 -4.10
C ASP A 103 -18.06 -6.52 -2.73
N GLU A 104 -16.75 -6.43 -2.41
CA GLU A 104 -16.27 -5.81 -1.17
C GLU A 104 -16.46 -4.30 -1.15
N LEU A 105 -16.55 -3.67 -2.31
CA LEU A 105 -16.73 -2.21 -2.44
C LEU A 105 -18.20 -1.82 -2.43
N ASP A 106 -19.07 -2.73 -2.85
CA ASP A 106 -20.51 -2.47 -2.96
C ASP A 106 -21.28 -2.88 -1.71
N ARG A 107 -20.79 -3.86 -0.96
CA ARG A 107 -21.48 -4.39 0.24
C ARG A 107 -20.47 -4.90 1.27
N PRO A 108 -20.76 -4.75 2.58
CA PRO A 108 -19.92 -5.30 3.67
C PRO A 108 -20.12 -6.81 3.83
N ILE A 109 -19.91 -7.57 2.76
CA ILE A 109 -20.05 -9.03 2.73
C ILE A 109 -18.70 -9.65 2.41
N MET A 110 -18.29 -10.62 3.21
CA MET A 110 -17.05 -11.37 2.96
C MET A 110 -17.17 -12.16 1.66
N PRO A 111 -16.29 -11.95 0.67
CA PRO A 111 -16.32 -12.68 -0.60
C PRO A 111 -16.08 -14.17 -0.42
N LYS A 112 -16.59 -14.98 -1.35
CA LYS A 112 -16.29 -16.42 -1.40
C LYS A 112 -14.79 -16.63 -1.60
N GLY A 113 -14.22 -17.60 -0.87
CA GLY A 113 -12.79 -17.91 -0.92
C GLY A 113 -11.89 -16.87 -0.26
N PHE A 114 -12.45 -15.96 0.58
CA PHE A 114 -11.67 -14.97 1.32
C PHE A 114 -10.73 -15.62 2.34
N LEU A 115 -11.20 -16.65 3.04
CA LEU A 115 -10.39 -17.45 3.98
C LEU A 115 -9.63 -18.54 3.22
N LYS A 116 -8.62 -18.13 2.49
CA LYS A 116 -7.75 -19.01 1.71
C LYS A 116 -6.32 -18.94 2.25
N GLY A 117 -5.69 -20.10 2.42
CA GLY A 117 -4.31 -20.22 2.83
C GLY A 117 -3.32 -19.67 1.79
N LEU A 118 -2.07 -19.48 2.18
CA LEU A 118 -1.01 -19.09 1.24
C LEU A 118 -0.69 -20.24 0.28
N SER A 119 -0.51 -19.92 -1.00
CA SER A 119 0.00 -20.85 -1.98
C SER A 119 1.49 -21.16 -1.75
N THR A 120 1.95 -22.30 -2.23
CA THR A 120 3.38 -22.68 -2.16
C THR A 120 4.29 -21.62 -2.82
N ALA A 121 3.83 -21.00 -3.92
CA ALA A 121 4.55 -19.93 -4.59
C ALA A 121 4.70 -18.70 -3.70
N GLN A 122 3.63 -18.29 -3.03
CA GLN A 122 3.64 -17.16 -2.10
C GLN A 122 4.54 -17.42 -0.90
N ALA A 123 4.46 -18.59 -0.29
CA ALA A 123 5.31 -18.98 0.84
C ALA A 123 6.79 -18.95 0.46
N ARG A 124 7.16 -19.51 -0.69
CA ARG A 124 8.56 -19.49 -1.19
C ARG A 124 9.07 -18.07 -1.44
N VAL A 125 8.25 -17.22 -2.05
CA VAL A 125 8.63 -15.83 -2.31
C VAL A 125 8.73 -15.06 -0.99
N GLY A 126 7.74 -15.20 -0.10
CA GLY A 126 7.73 -14.54 1.20
C GLY A 126 8.98 -14.85 2.02
N THR A 127 9.36 -16.13 2.10
CA THR A 127 10.57 -16.56 2.82
C THR A 127 11.86 -15.98 2.21
N LYS A 128 11.92 -15.86 0.87
CA LYS A 128 13.09 -15.28 0.19
C LYS A 128 13.17 -13.75 0.32
N GLU A 129 12.05 -13.07 0.32
CA GLU A 129 12.01 -11.61 0.29
C GLU A 129 12.07 -10.97 1.69
N ILE A 130 11.58 -11.67 2.72
CA ILE A 130 11.56 -11.11 4.09
C ILE A 130 12.96 -10.80 4.63
N ILE A 131 13.97 -11.55 4.22
CA ILE A 131 15.36 -11.32 4.62
C ILE A 131 15.92 -9.99 4.05
N HIS A 132 15.28 -9.44 3.04
CA HIS A 132 15.65 -8.17 2.43
C HIS A 132 14.83 -6.98 2.96
N LEU A 133 13.95 -7.19 3.96
CA LEU A 133 13.07 -6.15 4.50
C LEU A 133 13.84 -4.90 4.94
N ASP A 134 14.96 -5.06 5.63
CA ASP A 134 15.77 -3.92 6.10
C ASP A 134 16.32 -3.09 4.94
N LYS A 135 16.73 -3.73 3.85
CA LYS A 135 17.16 -3.04 2.62
C LYS A 135 16.04 -2.18 2.04
N TYR A 136 14.83 -2.73 1.98
CA TYR A 136 13.67 -2.02 1.43
C TYR A 136 13.27 -0.82 2.31
N VAL A 137 13.21 -1.03 3.63
CA VAL A 137 12.83 0.03 4.58
C VAL A 137 13.91 1.12 4.66
N THR A 138 15.19 0.76 4.61
CA THR A 138 16.29 1.73 4.57
C THR A 138 16.21 2.60 3.32
N HIS A 139 15.92 2.01 2.16
CA HIS A 139 15.71 2.76 0.92
C HIS A 139 14.50 3.70 1.03
N GLN A 140 13.36 3.23 1.55
CA GLN A 140 12.16 4.05 1.75
C GLN A 140 12.44 5.27 2.64
N ARG A 141 13.18 5.08 3.73
CA ARG A 141 13.60 6.18 4.62
C ARG A 141 14.50 7.18 3.91
N LYS A 142 15.45 6.70 3.09
CA LYS A 142 16.32 7.57 2.30
C LYS A 142 15.51 8.43 1.34
N ILE A 143 14.57 7.84 0.60
CA ILE A 143 13.71 8.59 -0.33
C ILE A 143 12.81 9.59 0.43
N ALA A 144 12.25 9.20 1.58
CA ALA A 144 11.46 10.10 2.41
C ALA A 144 12.28 11.30 2.90
N GLN A 145 13.52 11.10 3.32
CA GLN A 145 14.43 12.19 3.71
C GLN A 145 14.71 13.15 2.55
N GLU A 146 14.84 12.63 1.33
CA GLU A 146 14.98 13.47 0.13
C GLU A 146 13.74 14.32 -0.14
N TYR A 147 12.53 13.82 0.16
CA TYR A 147 11.31 14.60 0.11
C TYR A 147 11.25 15.62 1.24
N ASP A 148 11.63 15.28 2.47
CA ASP A 148 11.67 16.22 3.60
C ASP A 148 12.53 17.43 3.28
N ILE A 149 13.77 17.20 2.78
CA ILE A 149 14.70 18.27 2.37
C ILE A 149 14.09 19.13 1.24
N PHE A 150 13.43 18.50 0.29
CA PHE A 150 12.82 19.19 -0.84
C PHE A 150 11.63 20.06 -0.42
N PHE A 151 10.71 19.52 0.38
CA PHE A 151 9.52 20.24 0.84
C PHE A 151 9.84 21.34 1.85
N ALA A 152 10.84 21.13 2.70
CA ALA A 152 11.32 22.18 3.60
C ALA A 152 11.75 23.45 2.85
N LYS A 153 12.41 23.30 1.67
CA LYS A 153 12.78 24.42 0.81
C LYS A 153 11.59 25.12 0.15
N LEU A 154 10.46 24.45 0.01
CA LEU A 154 9.23 24.98 -0.56
C LEU A 154 8.29 25.56 0.50
N GLY A 155 8.63 25.46 1.79
CA GLY A 155 7.76 25.88 2.89
C GLY A 155 6.51 25.02 3.04
N VAL A 156 6.50 23.81 2.49
CA VAL A 156 5.38 22.85 2.63
C VAL A 156 5.46 22.18 4.00
N HIS A 157 4.31 22.07 4.66
CA HIS A 157 4.23 21.38 5.95
C HIS A 157 4.64 19.92 5.84
N ILE A 158 5.62 19.54 6.65
CA ILE A 158 6.10 18.15 6.75
C ILE A 158 5.56 17.55 8.03
N GLN A 159 5.04 16.33 7.95
CA GLN A 159 4.59 15.60 9.13
C GLN A 159 5.76 15.44 10.11
N LYS A 160 5.65 16.03 11.30
CA LYS A 160 6.61 15.82 12.38
C LYS A 160 6.45 14.41 12.94
N ILE A 161 7.55 13.69 13.02
CA ILE A 161 7.61 12.38 13.66
C ILE A 161 8.28 12.56 15.02
N ASP A 162 7.58 12.23 16.09
CA ASP A 162 8.15 12.28 17.43
C ASP A 162 9.35 11.35 17.56
N ALA A 163 10.30 11.68 18.44
CA ALA A 163 11.55 10.93 18.65
C ALA A 163 11.33 9.45 19.05
N ASP A 164 10.18 9.15 19.65
CA ASP A 164 9.80 7.79 20.04
C ASP A 164 9.48 6.87 18.85
N TYR A 165 9.28 7.44 17.64
CA TYR A 165 8.86 6.69 16.47
C TYR A 165 9.97 6.60 15.42
N VAL A 166 10.12 5.41 14.83
CA VAL A 166 10.90 5.21 13.62
C VAL A 166 9.96 4.79 12.52
N HIS A 167 9.63 5.71 11.62
CA HIS A 167 8.69 5.47 10.53
C HIS A 167 9.30 4.66 9.40
N SER A 168 8.52 3.79 8.75
CA SER A 168 8.98 2.97 7.62
C SER A 168 8.80 3.64 6.27
N TYR A 169 7.93 4.66 6.19
CA TYR A 169 7.63 5.40 4.96
C TYR A 169 7.24 4.52 3.77
N LEU A 170 6.29 3.61 3.96
CA LEU A 170 5.72 2.83 2.85
C LEU A 170 5.27 3.72 1.69
N LYS A 171 4.78 4.89 2.01
CA LYS A 171 4.41 5.99 1.13
C LYS A 171 4.73 7.30 1.84
N TYR A 172 4.92 8.36 1.07
CA TYR A 172 5.14 9.70 1.62
C TYR A 172 3.89 10.57 1.36
N PRO A 173 3.16 11.01 2.39
CA PRO A 173 1.94 11.78 2.22
C PRO A 173 2.24 13.22 1.79
N LEU A 174 1.40 13.75 0.91
CA LEU A 174 1.42 15.14 0.47
C LEU A 174 -0.02 15.64 0.33
N LEU A 175 -0.29 16.87 0.76
CA LEU A 175 -1.59 17.50 0.63
C LEU A 175 -1.60 18.46 -0.55
N VAL A 176 -2.62 18.34 -1.40
CA VAL A 176 -2.81 19.17 -2.59
C VAL A 176 -4.23 19.73 -2.64
N LYS A 177 -4.41 20.90 -3.28
CA LYS A 177 -5.72 21.59 -3.38
C LYS A 177 -6.66 20.85 -4.34
N ASP A 178 -6.20 20.61 -5.56
CA ASP A 178 -6.92 19.84 -6.60
C ASP A 178 -6.32 18.44 -6.73
N ARG A 179 -6.79 17.52 -5.89
CA ARG A 179 -6.29 16.15 -5.84
C ARG A 179 -6.49 15.40 -7.17
N LYS A 180 -7.67 15.51 -7.76
CA LYS A 180 -8.00 14.79 -9.00
C LYS A 180 -7.16 15.26 -10.18
N GLY A 181 -7.10 16.57 -10.41
CA GLY A 181 -6.27 17.12 -11.47
C GLY A 181 -4.79 16.87 -11.27
N PHE A 182 -4.29 16.92 -10.03
CA PHE A 182 -2.89 16.61 -9.73
C PHE A 182 -2.54 15.16 -10.10
N ILE A 183 -3.39 14.20 -9.74
CA ILE A 183 -3.20 12.77 -10.08
C ILE A 183 -3.27 12.57 -11.60
N GLN A 184 -4.23 13.22 -12.29
CA GLN A 184 -4.34 13.12 -13.74
C GLN A 184 -3.07 13.63 -14.44
N ARG A 185 -2.58 14.83 -14.11
CA ARG A 185 -1.36 15.41 -14.71
C ARG A 185 -0.11 14.60 -14.38
N ALA A 186 -0.02 14.00 -13.19
CA ALA A 186 1.05 13.06 -12.84
C ALA A 186 1.04 11.81 -13.74
N ASN A 187 -0.16 11.23 -13.96
CA ASN A 187 -0.33 10.06 -14.83
C ASN A 187 0.05 10.37 -16.30
N GLU A 188 -0.31 11.55 -16.81
CA GLU A 188 0.07 12.02 -18.15
C GLU A 188 1.60 12.08 -18.30
N GLN A 189 2.29 12.46 -17.24
CA GLN A 189 3.75 12.44 -17.16
C GLN A 189 4.35 11.09 -16.76
N LYS A 190 3.55 10.04 -16.65
CA LYS A 190 3.98 8.70 -16.22
C LYS A 190 4.65 8.73 -14.83
N ILE A 191 4.09 9.49 -13.90
CA ILE A 191 4.47 9.52 -12.49
C ILE A 191 3.41 8.77 -11.69
N GLU A 192 3.80 7.68 -11.05
CA GLU A 192 2.91 6.91 -10.20
C GLU A 192 2.71 7.62 -8.87
N LEU A 193 1.46 7.94 -8.55
CA LEU A 193 1.06 8.43 -7.23
C LEU A 193 0.16 7.39 -6.55
N GLY A 194 0.27 7.33 -5.23
CA GLY A 194 -0.71 6.59 -4.42
C GLY A 194 -1.93 7.45 -4.13
N GLU A 195 -3.11 6.83 -4.13
CA GLU A 195 -4.39 7.49 -3.89
C GLU A 195 -4.96 7.19 -2.49
N TRP A 196 -4.12 6.75 -1.56
CA TRP A 196 -4.53 6.46 -0.19
C TRP A 196 -4.50 7.72 0.67
N PHE A 197 -5.54 7.99 1.37
CA PHE A 197 -6.83 7.34 1.43
C PHE A 197 -7.86 8.27 0.81
N ASN A 198 -8.72 7.77 -0.07
CA ASN A 198 -9.74 8.58 -0.78
C ASN A 198 -11.01 8.80 0.05
N SER A 199 -11.12 8.12 1.19
CA SER A 199 -12.16 8.31 2.20
C SER A 199 -11.67 7.89 3.58
N PRO A 200 -12.34 8.27 4.67
CA PRO A 200 -12.02 7.79 6.03
C PRO A 200 -12.09 6.27 6.18
N ILE A 201 -12.91 5.61 5.39
CA ILE A 201 -13.06 4.16 5.35
C ILE A 201 -12.65 3.59 3.98
N HIS A 202 -11.52 4.11 3.46
CA HIS A 202 -10.94 3.66 2.21
C HIS A 202 -10.94 2.12 2.06
N PRO A 203 -11.32 1.56 0.91
CA PRO A 203 -11.50 2.23 -0.39
C PRO A 203 -12.94 2.67 -0.70
N ILE A 204 -13.83 2.67 0.27
CA ILE A 204 -15.25 3.00 0.08
C ILE A 204 -15.41 4.51 -0.18
N GLU A 205 -15.96 4.89 -1.34
CA GLU A 205 -16.14 6.29 -1.74
C GLU A 205 -17.59 6.78 -1.67
N LYS A 206 -18.55 5.86 -1.60
CA LYS A 206 -20.00 6.14 -1.57
C LYS A 206 -20.71 5.20 -0.61
N ASP A 207 -21.96 5.50 -0.31
CA ASP A 207 -22.85 4.65 0.50
C ASP A 207 -22.25 4.25 1.86
N HIS A 208 -21.52 5.18 2.49
CA HIS A 208 -20.75 4.98 3.72
C HIS A 208 -21.58 4.38 4.86
N GLN A 209 -22.91 4.65 4.89
CA GLN A 209 -23.82 4.13 5.91
C GLN A 209 -23.90 2.59 5.89
N LEU A 210 -23.75 1.94 4.71
CA LEU A 210 -23.70 0.49 4.62
C LEU A 210 -22.52 -0.12 5.41
N TRP A 211 -21.47 0.70 5.60
CA TRP A 211 -20.25 0.37 6.35
C TRP A 211 -20.29 0.94 7.76
N GLN A 212 -21.47 1.32 8.26
CA GLN A 212 -21.69 1.92 9.59
C GLN A 212 -20.85 3.19 9.83
N TYR A 213 -20.54 3.93 8.76
CA TYR A 213 -19.86 5.21 8.84
C TYR A 213 -20.81 6.37 8.57
N THR A 214 -20.89 7.30 9.51
CA THR A 214 -21.66 8.53 9.38
C THR A 214 -20.71 9.66 9.00
N TRP A 215 -20.96 10.29 7.85
CA TRP A 215 -20.20 11.47 7.42
C TRP A 215 -20.38 12.61 8.42
N GLY A 216 -19.29 13.30 8.76
CA GLY A 216 -19.22 14.32 9.81
C GLY A 216 -18.70 13.78 11.15
N SER A 217 -18.61 12.45 11.33
CA SER A 217 -18.12 11.85 12.59
C SER A 217 -16.60 11.98 12.77
N ASN A 218 -15.84 12.13 11.68
CA ASN A 218 -14.39 12.27 11.69
C ASN A 218 -13.93 13.40 10.74
N PRO A 219 -14.20 14.66 11.05
CA PRO A 219 -14.04 15.79 10.13
C PRO A 219 -12.60 15.99 9.66
N ILE A 220 -11.61 15.67 10.49
CA ILE A 220 -10.19 15.73 10.08
C ILE A 220 -9.86 14.68 9.03
N ALA A 221 -10.26 13.42 9.24
CA ALA A 221 -10.02 12.35 8.28
C ALA A 221 -10.77 12.60 6.96
N GLU A 222 -12.00 13.09 7.04
CA GLU A 222 -12.84 13.48 5.90
C GLU A 222 -12.17 14.59 5.08
N LYS A 223 -11.69 15.65 5.73
CA LYS A 223 -10.95 16.73 5.08
C LYS A 223 -9.66 16.24 4.44
N LEU A 224 -8.85 15.47 5.19
CA LEU A 224 -7.58 14.95 4.68
C LEU A 224 -7.78 14.04 3.46
N SER A 225 -8.81 13.19 3.44
CA SER A 225 -9.07 12.28 2.32
C SER A 225 -9.35 12.99 0.99
N GLN A 226 -9.83 14.24 1.05
CA GLN A 226 -10.08 15.06 -0.14
C GLN A 226 -8.81 15.66 -0.76
N HIS A 227 -7.73 15.74 0.01
CA HIS A 227 -6.51 16.46 -0.36
C HIS A 227 -5.26 15.59 -0.42
N ILE A 228 -5.27 14.42 0.26
CA ILE A 228 -4.08 13.59 0.40
C ILE A 228 -3.78 12.81 -0.89
N ILE A 229 -2.51 12.85 -1.27
CA ILE A 229 -1.89 11.93 -2.23
C ILE A 229 -0.65 11.31 -1.58
N ASN A 230 -0.11 10.28 -2.21
CA ASN A 230 1.08 9.61 -1.69
C ASN A 230 2.18 9.55 -2.76
N LEU A 231 3.32 10.10 -2.43
CA LEU A 231 4.51 9.96 -3.26
C LEU A 231 5.15 8.57 -3.06
N PRO A 232 5.70 7.98 -4.11
CA PRO A 232 6.31 6.66 -4.04
C PRO A 232 7.66 6.71 -3.34
N THR A 233 7.96 5.66 -2.57
CA THR A 233 9.21 5.51 -1.81
C THR A 233 9.87 4.15 -2.06
N GLY A 234 9.25 3.30 -2.90
CA GLY A 234 9.67 1.92 -3.14
C GLY A 234 11.08 1.78 -3.70
N ILE A 235 11.60 0.57 -3.66
CA ILE A 235 12.98 0.25 -4.09
C ILE A 235 13.28 0.57 -5.57
N ASN A 236 12.23 0.74 -6.37
CA ASN A 236 12.30 1.12 -7.78
C ASN A 236 12.48 2.64 -8.01
N ILE A 237 12.46 3.44 -6.95
CA ILE A 237 12.66 4.89 -7.04
C ILE A 237 14.16 5.18 -7.02
N ASP A 238 14.73 5.36 -8.20
CA ASP A 238 16.11 5.81 -8.37
C ASP A 238 16.21 7.35 -8.38
N ASN A 239 17.42 7.87 -8.44
CA ASN A 239 17.67 9.31 -8.45
C ASN A 239 17.05 10.00 -9.67
N THR A 240 17.01 9.36 -10.83
CA THR A 240 16.44 9.91 -12.07
C THR A 240 14.94 10.08 -11.92
N TYR A 241 14.27 9.05 -11.43
CA TYR A 241 12.82 9.11 -11.22
C TYR A 241 12.44 10.05 -10.08
N LEU A 242 13.24 10.09 -9.01
CA LEU A 242 13.06 11.05 -7.92
C LEU A 242 13.18 12.49 -8.41
N THR A 243 14.17 12.80 -9.27
CA THR A 243 14.35 14.12 -9.90
C THR A 243 13.14 14.49 -10.76
N LYS A 244 12.61 13.54 -11.53
CA LYS A 244 11.39 13.73 -12.34
C LYS A 244 10.17 14.05 -11.46
N ILE A 245 9.99 13.33 -10.35
CA ILE A 245 8.90 13.61 -9.39
C ILE A 245 9.05 15.03 -8.81
N LYS A 246 10.26 15.39 -8.36
CA LYS A 246 10.52 16.72 -7.81
C LYS A 246 10.26 17.85 -8.83
N ALA A 247 10.63 17.65 -10.10
CA ALA A 247 10.36 18.60 -11.17
C ALA A 247 8.87 18.77 -11.43
N PHE A 248 8.11 17.66 -11.46
CA PHE A 248 6.65 17.70 -11.57
C PHE A 248 6.01 18.46 -10.39
N ILE A 249 6.43 18.18 -9.16
CA ILE A 249 5.91 18.88 -7.98
C ILE A 249 6.19 20.38 -8.07
N LEU A 250 7.37 20.79 -8.55
CA LEU A 250 7.69 22.21 -8.77
C LEU A 250 6.79 22.87 -9.79
N SER A 251 6.41 22.18 -10.88
CA SER A 251 5.45 22.72 -11.86
C SER A 251 4.04 22.85 -11.31
N GLU A 252 3.73 22.09 -10.24
CA GLU A 252 2.44 22.09 -9.56
C GLU A 252 2.47 22.84 -8.20
N LYS A 253 3.48 23.67 -7.94
CA LYS A 253 3.70 24.31 -6.63
C LYS A 253 2.47 25.07 -6.10
N ASP A 254 1.71 25.73 -6.98
CA ASP A 254 0.53 26.51 -6.62
C ASP A 254 -0.64 25.62 -6.16
N ASN A 255 -0.60 24.34 -6.49
CA ASN A 255 -1.56 23.33 -6.06
C ASN A 255 -1.20 22.71 -4.70
N LEU A 256 0.00 22.95 -4.16
CA LEU A 256 0.39 22.44 -2.85
C LEU A 256 -0.36 23.18 -1.73
N ILE A 257 -0.74 22.43 -0.68
CA ILE A 257 -1.21 23.03 0.56
C ILE A 257 0.02 23.35 1.40
N ILE A 258 0.31 24.64 1.49
CA ILE A 258 1.30 25.21 2.39
C ILE A 258 0.55 25.52 3.69
N SER A 259 1.05 25.09 4.83
CA SER A 259 0.43 25.23 6.16
C SER A 259 0.03 26.64 6.49
#